data_447e268af49e6c870cc0064fa25674a3
#
_entry.id   447e268af49e6c870cc0064fa25674a3
#
_cell.length_a   1.000
_cell.length_b   1.000
_cell.length_c   1.000
_cell.angle_alpha   90.00
_cell.angle_beta   90.00
_cell.angle_gamma   90.00
#
_symmetry.space_group_name_H-M   'P 1'
#
loop_
_entity.id
_entity.type
_entity.pdbx_description
1 polymer ?
#
loop_
_entity_poly.entity_id
_entity_poly.type
_entity_poly.pdbx_seq_one_letter_code
_entity_poly.pdbx_strand_id
1 'polypeptide(L)'
;MRALLQRVSHASVVVAGEVVGEIGDGLLVFFCAMDGDDPAKTAQMAAKISKLRIFKDGAGKMNLSLNDTGGSALIVSQFTLAADTQRGNRPGFSQAAAPEMGRVLYENFVADMNALGIPTATGRFGAEMEVSLTNSGPNTIWLDI
;
A
#
# COMPACT_ATOMS: atom_id res chain seq x y z
N MET A 1 0.97 11.95 3.41
CA MET A 1 1.24 10.54 3.02
C MET A 1 -0.07 9.86 2.72
N ARG A 2 -0.16 9.19 1.59
CA ARG A 2 -1.41 8.56 1.12
C ARG A 2 -1.23 7.07 0.92
N ALA A 3 -2.28 6.30 1.18
CA ALA A 3 -2.34 4.89 0.84
C ALA A 3 -3.73 4.50 0.36
N LEU A 4 -3.77 3.64 -0.65
CA LEU A 4 -5.00 2.96 -1.07
C LEU A 4 -4.83 1.48 -0.75
N LEU A 5 -5.72 0.96 0.07
CA LEU A 5 -5.70 -0.42 0.53
C LEU A 5 -6.80 -1.21 -0.17
N GLN A 6 -6.48 -2.40 -0.63
CA GLN A 6 -7.47 -3.37 -1.07
C GLN A 6 -7.26 -4.70 -0.36
N ARG A 7 -8.30 -5.19 0.30
CA ARG A 7 -8.28 -6.54 0.86
C ARG A 7 -8.31 -7.55 -0.28
N VAL A 8 -7.38 -8.49 -0.26
CA VAL A 8 -7.19 -9.44 -1.35
C VAL A 8 -7.16 -10.88 -0.85
N SER A 9 -7.58 -11.81 -1.71
CA SER A 9 -7.30 -13.24 -1.58
C SER A 9 -6.01 -13.63 -2.30
N HIS A 10 -5.60 -12.84 -3.29
CA HIS A 10 -4.36 -12.98 -4.02
C HIS A 10 -3.99 -11.64 -4.67
N ALA A 11 -2.71 -11.31 -4.70
CA ALA A 11 -2.18 -10.20 -5.47
C ALA A 11 -0.73 -10.48 -5.90
N SER A 12 -0.34 -9.94 -7.05
CA SER A 12 1.01 -10.10 -7.58
C SER A 12 1.45 -8.87 -8.38
N VAL A 13 2.76 -8.68 -8.46
CA VAL A 13 3.41 -7.67 -9.31
C VAL A 13 4.35 -8.37 -10.28
N VAL A 14 4.20 -8.03 -11.56
CA VAL A 14 5.06 -8.50 -12.64
C VAL A 14 5.85 -7.32 -13.20
N VAL A 15 7.15 -7.47 -13.37
CA VAL A 15 8.06 -6.51 -14.01
C VAL A 15 8.83 -7.24 -15.09
N ALA A 16 8.76 -6.75 -16.33
CA ALA A 16 9.44 -7.35 -17.49
C ALA A 16 9.19 -8.88 -17.62
N GLY A 17 7.96 -9.31 -17.38
CA GLY A 17 7.55 -10.71 -17.49
C GLY A 17 7.87 -11.58 -16.27
N GLU A 18 8.50 -11.03 -15.22
CA GLU A 18 8.84 -11.77 -14.00
C GLU A 18 7.97 -11.35 -12.82
N VAL A 19 7.49 -12.30 -12.03
CA VAL A 19 6.83 -12.04 -10.75
C VAL A 19 7.88 -11.58 -9.74
N VAL A 20 7.80 -10.33 -9.30
CA VAL A 20 8.73 -9.73 -8.33
C VAL A 20 8.18 -9.71 -6.92
N GLY A 21 6.86 -9.80 -6.76
CA GLY A 21 6.19 -9.88 -5.47
C GLY A 21 4.83 -10.54 -5.61
N GLU A 22 4.45 -11.33 -4.62
CA GLU A 22 3.18 -12.06 -4.61
C GLU A 22 2.75 -12.33 -3.18
N ILE A 23 1.45 -12.24 -2.91
CA ILE A 23 0.83 -12.61 -1.64
C ILE A 23 -0.47 -13.41 -1.87
N GLY A 24 -0.84 -14.22 -0.89
CA GLY A 24 -2.18 -14.75 -0.75
C GLY A 24 -3.11 -13.78 -0.01
N ASP A 25 -3.82 -14.27 0.98
CA ASP A 25 -4.73 -13.44 1.78
C ASP A 25 -4.00 -12.29 2.49
N GLY A 26 -4.54 -11.09 2.40
CA GLY A 26 -3.98 -9.93 3.03
C GLY A 26 -4.41 -8.60 2.40
N LEU A 27 -3.48 -7.67 2.29
CA LEU A 27 -3.70 -6.34 1.72
C LEU A 27 -2.74 -6.04 0.57
N LEU A 28 -3.29 -5.58 -0.54
CA LEU A 28 -2.52 -4.79 -1.51
C LEU A 28 -2.53 -3.34 -1.02
N VAL A 29 -1.34 -2.76 -0.89
CA VAL A 29 -1.14 -1.38 -0.39
C VAL A 29 -0.46 -0.57 -1.46
N PHE A 30 -1.18 0.33 -2.10
CA PHE A 30 -0.59 1.37 -2.95
C PHE A 30 -0.16 2.54 -2.05
N PHE A 31 1.13 2.83 -2.03
CA PHE A 31 1.74 3.81 -1.14
C PHE A 31 2.24 5.02 -1.92
N CYS A 32 1.95 6.22 -1.41
CA CYS A 32 2.41 7.49 -1.97
C CYS A 32 2.96 8.41 -0.88
N ALA A 33 4.24 8.72 -0.97
CA ALA A 33 4.84 9.80 -0.20
C ALA A 33 4.47 11.14 -0.82
N MET A 34 4.05 12.09 0.01
CA MET A 34 3.71 13.44 -0.39
C MET A 34 4.87 14.39 -0.11
N ASP A 35 4.90 15.51 -0.81
CA ASP A 35 5.89 16.56 -0.52
C ASP A 35 5.77 17.02 0.94
N GLY A 36 6.91 17.15 1.63
CA GLY A 36 6.97 17.50 3.05
C GLY A 36 6.74 16.36 4.04
N ASP A 37 6.50 15.14 3.58
CA ASP A 37 6.41 13.98 4.48
C ASP A 37 7.79 13.62 5.06
N ASP A 38 7.77 13.10 6.29
CA ASP A 38 8.96 12.67 7.00
C ASP A 38 8.88 11.18 7.43
N PRO A 39 10.00 10.58 7.88
CA PRO A 39 10.02 9.18 8.31
C PRO A 39 9.08 8.82 9.46
N ALA A 40 8.73 9.77 10.33
CA ALA A 40 7.78 9.51 11.43
C ALA A 40 6.38 9.16 10.89
N LYS A 41 6.01 9.71 9.74
CA LYS A 41 4.73 9.37 9.09
C LYS A 41 4.69 7.96 8.54
N THR A 42 5.80 7.36 8.13
CA THR A 42 5.81 5.96 7.65
C THR A 42 5.45 5.01 8.78
N ALA A 43 6.02 5.19 9.96
CA ALA A 43 5.68 4.40 11.15
C ALA A 43 4.22 4.59 11.56
N GLN A 44 3.70 5.81 11.50
CA GLN A 44 2.30 6.11 11.79
C GLN A 44 1.36 5.42 10.79
N MET A 45 1.66 5.47 9.49
CA MET A 45 0.88 4.82 8.45
C MET A 45 0.90 3.29 8.62
N ALA A 46 2.08 2.71 8.87
CA ALA A 46 2.22 1.27 9.10
C ALA A 46 1.42 0.80 10.31
N ALA A 47 1.52 1.52 11.43
CA ALA A 47 0.74 1.24 12.64
C ALA A 47 -0.78 1.33 12.39
N LYS A 48 -1.22 2.32 11.60
CA LYS A 48 -2.63 2.46 11.22
C LYS A 48 -3.10 1.27 10.39
N ILE A 49 -2.37 0.94 9.34
CA ILE A 49 -2.74 -0.15 8.40
C ILE A 49 -2.78 -1.50 9.12
N SER A 50 -1.77 -1.80 9.95
CA SER A 50 -1.69 -3.08 10.64
C SER A 50 -2.86 -3.34 11.60
N LYS A 51 -3.50 -2.28 12.10
CA LYS A 51 -4.59 -2.33 13.09
C LYS A 51 -5.98 -2.10 12.52
N LEU A 52 -6.13 -1.74 11.25
CA LEU A 52 -7.44 -1.57 10.65
C LEU A 52 -8.25 -2.87 10.70
N ARG A 53 -9.43 -2.80 11.27
CA ARG A 53 -10.31 -3.96 11.51
C ARG A 53 -11.21 -4.21 10.30
N ILE A 54 -10.62 -4.66 9.21
CA ILE A 54 -11.27 -4.81 7.89
C ILE A 54 -11.31 -6.26 7.39
N PHE A 55 -10.95 -7.20 8.24
CA PHE A 55 -11.08 -8.63 7.98
C PHE A 55 -12.24 -9.22 8.79
N LYS A 56 -12.93 -10.20 8.21
CA LYS A 56 -14.06 -10.85 8.85
C LYS A 56 -13.62 -11.74 10.00
N ASP A 57 -14.37 -11.66 11.11
CA ASP A 57 -14.29 -12.59 12.23
C ASP A 57 -15.12 -13.85 12.00
N GLY A 58 -15.18 -14.74 12.99
CA GLY A 58 -15.97 -15.97 12.95
C GLY A 58 -17.49 -15.75 12.83
N ALA A 59 -17.98 -14.54 13.13
CA ALA A 59 -19.39 -14.14 12.97
C ALA A 59 -19.65 -13.43 11.63
N GLY A 60 -18.62 -13.31 10.75
CA GLY A 60 -18.71 -12.65 9.45
C GLY A 60 -18.69 -11.14 9.50
N LYS A 61 -18.36 -10.53 10.65
CA LYS A 61 -18.25 -9.08 10.81
C LYS A 61 -16.82 -8.61 10.61
N MET A 62 -16.64 -7.43 9.98
CA MET A 62 -15.33 -6.77 9.87
C MET A 62 -14.85 -6.34 11.26
N ASN A 63 -13.99 -7.11 11.84
CA ASN A 63 -13.56 -6.98 13.23
C ASN A 63 -12.10 -7.33 13.48
N LEU A 64 -11.45 -8.04 12.58
CA LEU A 64 -10.05 -8.44 12.69
C LEU A 64 -9.16 -7.54 11.86
N SER A 65 -7.96 -7.31 12.37
CA SER A 65 -6.90 -6.58 11.68
C SER A 65 -5.99 -7.52 10.90
N LEU A 66 -5.08 -6.94 10.10
CA LEU A 66 -4.04 -7.71 9.43
C LEU A 66 -3.15 -8.44 10.45
N ASN A 67 -2.85 -7.81 11.59
CA ASN A 67 -2.12 -8.46 12.69
C ASN A 67 -2.85 -9.69 13.22
N ASP A 68 -4.17 -9.60 13.38
CA ASP A 68 -4.98 -10.70 13.95
C ASP A 68 -5.06 -11.89 13.00
N THR A 69 -5.13 -11.64 11.70
CA THR A 69 -5.30 -12.71 10.68
C THR A 69 -4.00 -13.39 10.27
N GLY A 70 -2.85 -12.76 10.55
CA GLY A 70 -1.55 -13.25 10.07
C GLY A 70 -1.38 -13.15 8.55
N GLY A 71 -2.19 -12.33 7.87
CA GLY A 71 -2.07 -12.08 6.44
C GLY A 71 -0.83 -11.27 6.06
N SER A 72 -0.57 -11.16 4.77
CA SER A 72 0.58 -10.46 4.20
C SER A 72 0.18 -9.11 3.59
N ALA A 73 1.15 -8.23 3.40
CA ALA A 73 0.98 -6.99 2.66
C ALA A 73 1.85 -7.00 1.39
N LEU A 74 1.25 -6.75 0.23
CA LEU A 74 1.96 -6.44 -1.01
C LEU A 74 2.00 -4.92 -1.16
N ILE A 75 3.18 -4.33 -1.08
CA ILE A 75 3.37 -2.88 -1.04
C ILE A 75 3.91 -2.40 -2.38
N VAL A 76 3.17 -1.52 -3.03
CA VAL A 76 3.48 -0.97 -4.34
C VAL A 76 3.57 0.55 -4.24
N SER A 77 4.69 1.12 -4.68
CA SER A 77 4.83 2.58 -4.78
C SER A 77 3.90 3.11 -5.88
N GLN A 78 3.09 4.13 -5.55
CA GLN A 78 2.06 4.69 -6.43
C GLN A 78 2.00 6.22 -6.28
N PHE A 79 2.96 6.94 -6.86
CA PHE A 79 2.98 8.41 -6.75
C PHE A 79 1.76 9.08 -7.40
N THR A 80 1.09 8.39 -8.31
CA THR A 80 -0.12 8.90 -8.97
C THR A 80 -1.32 9.09 -8.03
N LEU A 81 -1.26 8.58 -6.80
CA LEU A 81 -2.23 8.93 -5.75
C LEU A 81 -2.15 10.40 -5.32
N ALA A 82 -1.07 11.10 -5.69
CA ALA A 82 -0.92 12.54 -5.51
C ALA A 82 -1.54 13.37 -6.64
N ALA A 83 -2.21 12.74 -7.60
CA ALA A 83 -2.75 13.41 -8.78
C ALA A 83 -3.70 14.56 -8.43
N ASP A 84 -3.42 15.73 -8.99
CA ASP A 84 -4.36 16.85 -9.06
C ASP A 84 -5.09 16.82 -10.41
N THR A 85 -6.39 16.65 -10.36
CA THR A 85 -7.28 16.56 -11.53
C THR A 85 -8.29 17.70 -11.61
N GLN A 86 -8.09 18.76 -10.81
CA GLN A 86 -9.07 19.87 -10.72
C GLN A 86 -9.10 20.73 -11.99
N ARG A 87 -8.00 20.79 -12.72
CA ARG A 87 -7.88 21.62 -13.91
C ARG A 87 -7.51 20.79 -15.14
N GLY A 88 -8.39 20.82 -16.14
CA GLY A 88 -8.16 20.12 -17.41
C GLY A 88 -8.14 18.59 -17.26
N ASN A 89 -7.66 17.92 -18.31
CA ASN A 89 -7.67 16.45 -18.40
C ASN A 89 -6.29 15.79 -18.22
N ARG A 90 -5.26 16.60 -17.95
CA ARG A 90 -3.92 16.10 -17.66
C ARG A 90 -3.67 16.19 -16.16
N PRO A 91 -3.50 15.06 -15.45
CA PRO A 91 -3.21 15.09 -14.01
C PRO A 91 -1.87 15.77 -13.72
N GLY A 92 -1.83 16.58 -12.66
CA GLY A 92 -0.60 17.14 -12.12
C GLY A 92 -0.11 16.31 -10.93
N PHE A 93 1.20 16.24 -10.71
CA PHE A 93 1.80 15.45 -9.62
C PHE A 93 2.75 16.26 -8.73
N SER A 94 2.59 17.58 -8.72
CA SER A 94 3.46 18.49 -7.96
C SER A 94 3.39 18.28 -6.43
N GLN A 95 2.36 17.61 -5.94
CA GLN A 95 2.21 17.31 -4.51
C GLN A 95 2.89 16.00 -4.09
N ALA A 96 3.38 15.20 -5.03
CA ALA A 96 4.16 14.01 -4.71
C ALA A 96 5.55 14.38 -4.20
N ALA A 97 6.10 13.59 -3.28
CA ALA A 97 7.50 13.73 -2.91
C ALA A 97 8.42 13.56 -4.12
N ALA A 98 9.56 14.25 -4.11
CA ALA A 98 10.60 14.04 -5.12
C ALA A 98 10.99 12.55 -5.19
N PRO A 99 11.35 12.01 -6.36
CA PRO A 99 11.58 10.56 -6.52
C PRO A 99 12.55 9.94 -5.52
N GLU A 100 13.66 10.62 -5.20
CA GLU A 100 14.63 10.12 -4.21
C GLU A 100 14.03 10.03 -2.81
N MET A 101 13.33 11.06 -2.37
CA MET A 101 12.65 11.05 -1.06
C MET A 101 11.50 10.05 -1.05
N GLY A 102 10.75 9.96 -2.15
CA GLY A 102 9.69 8.97 -2.32
C GLY A 102 10.20 7.55 -2.15
N ARG A 103 11.38 7.23 -2.72
CA ARG A 103 12.02 5.93 -2.53
C ARG A 103 12.39 5.67 -1.07
N VAL A 104 13.03 6.63 -0.41
CA VAL A 104 13.45 6.49 1.00
C VAL A 104 12.23 6.24 1.90
N LEU A 105 11.17 7.02 1.73
CA LEU A 105 9.96 6.87 2.53
C LEU A 105 9.22 5.56 2.23
N TYR A 106 9.22 5.12 0.98
CA TYR A 106 8.68 3.82 0.60
C TYR A 106 9.44 2.67 1.27
N GLU A 107 10.77 2.68 1.22
CA GLU A 107 11.61 1.66 1.85
C GLU A 107 11.44 1.66 3.38
N ASN A 108 11.35 2.84 4.00
CA ASN A 108 11.06 2.98 5.43
C ASN A 108 9.69 2.39 5.78
N PHE A 109 8.67 2.66 4.98
CA PHE A 109 7.33 2.12 5.21
C PHE A 109 7.33 0.58 5.14
N VAL A 110 8.03 -0.02 4.18
CA VAL A 110 8.18 -1.49 4.10
C VAL A 110 8.87 -2.03 5.37
N ALA A 111 9.96 -1.38 5.80
CA ALA A 111 10.66 -1.75 7.02
C ALA A 111 9.78 -1.63 8.27
N ASP A 112 8.98 -0.56 8.38
CA ASP A 112 8.05 -0.36 9.49
C ASP A 112 6.96 -1.44 9.54
N MET A 113 6.42 -1.85 8.38
CA MET A 113 5.46 -2.95 8.30
C MET A 113 6.10 -4.27 8.76
N ASN A 114 7.32 -4.57 8.33
CA ASN A 114 8.06 -5.76 8.76
C ASN A 114 8.33 -5.73 10.26
N ALA A 115 8.69 -4.58 10.82
CA ALA A 115 8.94 -4.41 12.25
C ALA A 115 7.69 -4.68 13.11
N LEU A 116 6.49 -4.50 12.55
CA LEU A 116 5.22 -4.85 13.20
C LEU A 116 4.86 -6.33 13.05
N GLY A 117 5.72 -7.14 12.43
CA GLY A 117 5.50 -8.58 12.24
C GLY A 117 4.61 -8.93 11.04
N ILE A 118 4.32 -7.97 10.15
CA ILE A 118 3.56 -8.21 8.93
C ILE A 118 4.49 -8.77 7.85
N PRO A 119 4.27 -9.97 7.32
CA PRO A 119 5.01 -10.46 6.16
C PRO A 119 4.74 -9.55 4.96
N THR A 120 5.79 -9.08 4.29
CA THR A 120 5.65 -8.17 3.14
C THR A 120 6.22 -8.77 1.87
N ALA A 121 5.60 -8.43 0.75
CA ALA A 121 6.16 -8.50 -0.59
C ALA A 121 6.08 -7.11 -1.21
N THR A 122 6.88 -6.85 -2.23
CA THR A 122 6.98 -5.53 -2.84
C THR A 122 6.97 -5.59 -4.35
N GLY A 123 6.57 -4.48 -5.00
CA GLY A 123 6.93 -4.19 -6.37
C GLY A 123 8.39 -3.70 -6.45
N ARG A 124 8.73 -3.07 -7.57
CA ARG A 124 10.02 -2.36 -7.77
C ARG A 124 9.78 -0.88 -7.93
N PHE A 125 10.38 -0.09 -7.06
CA PHE A 125 10.26 1.36 -7.11
C PHE A 125 10.72 1.91 -8.46
N GLY A 126 9.88 2.72 -9.10
CA GLY A 126 10.19 3.37 -10.37
C GLY A 126 10.13 2.49 -11.61
N ALA A 127 9.86 1.19 -11.46
CA ALA A 127 9.68 0.29 -12.60
C ALA A 127 8.26 0.36 -13.15
N GLU A 128 8.08 -0.01 -14.41
CA GLU A 128 6.77 -0.28 -14.97
C GLU A 128 6.29 -1.66 -14.47
N MET A 129 5.13 -1.67 -13.84
CA MET A 129 4.61 -2.85 -13.15
C MET A 129 3.21 -3.22 -13.67
N GLU A 130 2.97 -4.51 -13.82
CA GLU A 130 1.62 -5.06 -13.95
C GLU A 130 1.18 -5.60 -12.59
N VAL A 131 0.16 -5.01 -12.01
CA VAL A 131 -0.37 -5.38 -10.69
C VAL A 131 -1.67 -6.12 -10.88
N SER A 132 -1.71 -7.38 -10.46
CA SER A 132 -2.90 -8.23 -10.52
C SER A 132 -3.39 -8.50 -9.11
N LEU A 133 -4.72 -8.50 -8.93
CA LEU A 133 -5.32 -8.78 -7.63
C LEU A 133 -6.73 -9.34 -7.76
N THR A 134 -7.15 -10.05 -6.73
CA THR A 134 -8.57 -10.36 -6.49
C THR A 134 -9.01 -9.59 -5.26
N ASN A 135 -9.82 -8.56 -5.45
CA ASN A 135 -10.35 -7.75 -4.36
C ASN A 135 -11.47 -8.50 -3.64
N SER A 136 -11.21 -8.85 -2.39
CA SER A 136 -12.09 -9.67 -1.58
C SER A 136 -13.11 -8.82 -0.83
N GLY A 137 -14.39 -9.03 -1.14
CA GLY A 137 -15.50 -8.38 -0.43
C GLY A 137 -16.49 -7.61 -1.31
N PRO A 138 -16.16 -6.64 -2.19
CA PRO A 138 -14.92 -5.89 -2.26
C PRO A 138 -14.69 -4.99 -1.04
N ASN A 139 -13.44 -4.70 -0.75
CA ASN A 139 -13.06 -3.78 0.34
C ASN A 139 -11.86 -2.95 -0.12
N THR A 140 -12.06 -1.64 -0.21
CA THR A 140 -11.07 -0.67 -0.68
C THR A 140 -11.13 0.55 0.22
N ILE A 141 -10.00 0.91 0.85
CA ILE A 141 -9.91 1.96 1.86
C ILE A 141 -8.87 2.99 1.42
N TRP A 142 -9.24 4.25 1.48
CA TRP A 142 -8.35 5.40 1.29
C TRP A 142 -7.86 5.94 2.63
N LEU A 143 -6.55 6.16 2.73
CA LEU A 143 -5.92 6.82 3.87
C LEU A 143 -5.12 8.04 3.40
N ASP A 144 -5.25 9.13 4.13
CA ASP A 144 -4.45 10.35 3.96
C ASP A 144 -4.07 10.88 5.34
N ILE A 145 -2.79 10.91 5.65
CA ILE A 145 -2.27 11.38 6.94
C ILE A 145 -1.19 12.45 6.78
#